data_2c1a1424dbb5c4562fb2c72d24f6127b
#
_entry.id   2c1a1424dbb5c4562fb2c72d24f6127b
#
_cell.length_a   1.000
_cell.length_b   1.000
_cell.length_c   1.000
_cell.angle_alpha   90.00
_cell.angle_beta   90.00
_cell.angle_gamma   90.00
#
_symmetry.space_group_name_H-M   'P 1'
#
loop_
_entity.id
_entity.type
_entity.pdbx_description
1 polymer ?
#
loop_
_entity_poly.entity_id
_entity_poly.type
_entity_poly.pdbx_seq_one_letter_code
_entity_poly.pdbx_strand_id
1 'polypeptide(L)'
;METEKKQESKVRRIVGEVLSQVLNVPILSGALITFFFFKLPSDIPNRLAGFGWALLFLSLIPLCSLFFYIPGKVQEKARVIKRQRIASFVFMIVSYPIGFLVLWLTDAPDIYEAIAVTYTLVTLGLIIVNFLLRYKASGHAAGVAGPVGALIYLFGLIATPLLALIPLTTWARVSA
;
A
#
# COMPACT_ATOMS: atom_id res chain seq x y z
N MET A 1 38.99 3.26 -3.38
CA MET A 1 38.10 3.29 -4.56
C MET A 1 37.19 2.06 -4.65
N GLU A 2 37.68 0.82 -4.55
CA GLU A 2 36.83 -0.41 -4.61
C GLU A 2 36.03 -0.64 -3.32
N THR A 3 36.62 -0.40 -2.17
CA THR A 3 35.96 -0.45 -0.86
C THR A 3 34.86 0.60 -0.71
N GLU A 4 35.07 1.83 -1.21
CA GLU A 4 34.08 2.90 -1.19
C GLU A 4 32.87 2.56 -2.07
N LYS A 5 33.08 2.06 -3.29
CA LYS A 5 31.99 1.62 -4.19
C LYS A 5 31.16 0.49 -3.57
N LYS A 6 31.82 -0.45 -2.86
CA LYS A 6 31.15 -1.54 -2.18
C LYS A 6 30.31 -1.06 -0.98
N GLN A 7 30.80 -0.04 -0.28
CA GLN A 7 30.10 0.57 0.84
C GLN A 7 28.89 1.41 0.36
N GLU A 8 29.05 2.23 -0.69
CA GLU A 8 27.94 2.96 -1.32
C GLU A 8 26.83 2.02 -1.81
N SER A 9 27.19 0.91 -2.46
CA SER A 9 26.21 -0.08 -2.93
C SER A 9 25.44 -0.72 -1.78
N LYS A 10 26.10 -0.97 -0.63
CA LYS A 10 25.47 -1.52 0.57
C LYS A 10 24.51 -0.53 1.23
N VAL A 11 24.91 0.74 1.36
CA VAL A 11 24.06 1.81 1.91
C VAL A 11 22.83 2.02 1.03
N ARG A 12 23.02 2.13 -0.29
CA ARG A 12 21.93 2.29 -1.26
C ARG A 12 20.90 1.15 -1.14
N ARG A 13 21.37 -0.09 -1.00
CA ARG A 13 20.50 -1.25 -0.84
C ARG A 13 19.70 -1.20 0.47
N ILE A 14 20.35 -0.89 1.60
CA ILE A 14 19.68 -0.78 2.90
C ILE A 14 18.63 0.32 2.86
N VAL A 15 18.96 1.50 2.33
CA VAL A 15 18.02 2.60 2.19
C VAL A 15 16.85 2.21 1.29
N GLY A 16 17.10 1.54 0.17
CA GLY A 16 16.07 1.03 -0.72
C GLY A 16 15.14 0.03 -0.02
N GLU A 17 15.70 -0.93 0.74
CA GLU A 17 14.93 -1.90 1.51
C GLU A 17 14.04 -1.21 2.55
N VAL A 18 14.58 -0.30 3.36
CA VAL A 18 13.82 0.44 4.39
C VAL A 18 12.71 1.26 3.75
N LEU A 19 13.01 2.07 2.73
CA LEU A 19 12.01 2.88 2.03
C LEU A 19 10.93 2.01 1.38
N SER A 20 11.31 0.87 0.80
CA SER A 20 10.35 -0.07 0.20
C SER A 20 9.39 -0.66 1.25
N GLN A 21 9.83 -0.84 2.49
CA GLN A 21 8.96 -1.31 3.57
C GLN A 21 8.06 -0.19 4.10
N VAL A 22 8.60 1.01 4.33
CA VAL A 22 7.84 2.18 4.79
C VAL A 22 6.78 2.60 3.78
N LEU A 23 7.11 2.57 2.48
CA LEU A 23 6.19 2.88 1.38
C LEU A 23 5.37 1.66 0.95
N ASN A 24 5.22 0.67 1.81
CA ASN A 24 4.35 -0.47 1.55
C ASN A 24 2.87 -0.04 1.60
N VAL A 25 2.08 -0.56 0.66
CA VAL A 25 0.68 -0.18 0.46
C VAL A 25 -0.15 -0.24 1.74
N PRO A 26 -0.14 -1.33 2.55
CA PRO A 26 -0.87 -1.39 3.80
C PRO A 26 -0.44 -0.37 4.85
N ILE A 27 0.84 0.00 4.89
CA ILE A 27 1.34 1.02 5.82
C ILE A 27 0.84 2.39 5.40
N LEU A 28 0.92 2.71 4.11
CA LEU A 28 0.42 3.99 3.58
C LEU A 28 -1.10 4.10 3.71
N SER A 29 -1.84 3.00 3.50
CA SER A 29 -3.29 3.01 3.73
C SER A 29 -3.63 3.30 5.19
N GLY A 30 -2.91 2.67 6.13
CA GLY A 30 -3.08 2.94 7.57
C GLY A 30 -2.77 4.39 7.93
N ALA A 31 -1.70 4.96 7.37
CA ALA A 31 -1.35 6.36 7.56
C ALA A 31 -2.43 7.31 7.00
N LEU A 32 -2.95 7.03 5.80
CA LEU A 32 -4.01 7.80 5.17
C LEU A 32 -5.32 7.75 5.98
N ILE A 33 -5.73 6.57 6.41
CA ILE A 33 -6.92 6.35 7.23
C ILE A 33 -6.79 7.10 8.56
N THR A 34 -5.62 7.02 9.20
CA THR A 34 -5.33 7.73 10.45
C THR A 34 -5.34 9.23 10.25
N PHE A 35 -4.77 9.73 9.16
CA PHE A 35 -4.82 11.15 8.81
C PHE A 35 -6.26 11.65 8.70
N PHE A 36 -7.14 10.94 7.99
CA PHE A 36 -8.55 11.34 7.88
C PHE A 36 -9.29 11.22 9.20
N PHE A 37 -8.97 10.25 10.05
CA PHE A 37 -9.53 10.17 11.38
C PHE A 37 -9.33 11.47 12.18
N PHE A 38 -8.14 12.05 12.14
CA PHE A 38 -7.86 13.32 12.82
C PHE A 38 -8.42 14.55 12.10
N LYS A 39 -8.74 14.45 10.81
CA LYS A 39 -9.31 15.55 10.03
C LYS A 39 -10.84 15.58 10.07
N LEU A 40 -11.49 14.45 10.28
CA LEU A 40 -12.93 14.38 10.38
C LEU A 40 -13.42 15.03 11.69
N PRO A 41 -14.50 15.83 11.65
CA PRO A 41 -15.15 16.35 12.84
C PRO A 41 -15.54 15.23 13.82
N SER A 42 -15.50 15.53 15.12
CA SER A 42 -15.77 14.53 16.17
C SER A 42 -17.23 14.10 16.28
N ASP A 43 -18.13 14.91 15.76
CA ASP A 43 -19.58 14.73 15.76
C ASP A 43 -20.09 13.85 14.59
N ILE A 44 -19.23 13.47 13.66
CA ILE A 44 -19.62 12.56 12.56
C ILE A 44 -20.01 11.19 13.13
N PRO A 45 -21.22 10.70 12.81
CA PRO A 45 -21.68 9.37 13.23
C PRO A 45 -20.70 8.27 12.76
N ASN A 46 -20.59 7.23 13.60
CA ASN A 46 -19.77 6.03 13.31
C ASN A 46 -18.29 6.29 12.96
N ARG A 47 -17.77 7.50 13.24
CA ARG A 47 -16.38 7.90 12.94
C ARG A 47 -15.35 6.92 13.50
N LEU A 48 -15.50 6.52 14.78
CA LEU A 48 -14.55 5.59 15.43
C LEU A 48 -14.71 4.16 14.90
N ALA A 49 -15.93 3.69 14.71
CA ALA A 49 -16.19 2.38 14.13
C ALA A 49 -15.66 2.28 12.70
N GLY A 50 -15.96 3.29 11.86
CA GLY A 50 -15.46 3.38 10.48
C GLY A 50 -13.94 3.40 10.42
N PHE A 51 -13.27 4.16 11.31
CA PHE A 51 -11.81 4.15 11.44
C PHE A 51 -11.29 2.75 11.76
N GLY A 52 -11.89 2.06 12.73
CA GLY A 52 -11.48 0.71 13.14
C GLY A 52 -11.65 -0.30 12.00
N TRP A 53 -12.78 -0.29 11.30
CA TRP A 53 -13.04 -1.18 10.16
C TRP A 53 -12.11 -0.88 8.98
N ALA A 54 -11.94 0.39 8.62
CA ALA A 54 -11.02 0.78 7.57
C ALA A 54 -9.59 0.35 7.89
N LEU A 55 -9.11 0.60 9.10
CA LEU A 55 -7.77 0.20 9.53
C LEU A 55 -7.60 -1.33 9.49
N LEU A 56 -8.59 -2.08 9.96
CA LEU A 56 -8.56 -3.54 9.97
C LEU A 56 -8.46 -4.10 8.55
N PHE A 57 -9.40 -3.73 7.67
CA PHE A 57 -9.51 -4.35 6.34
C PHE A 57 -8.54 -3.79 5.31
N LEU A 58 -8.22 -2.51 5.37
CA LEU A 58 -7.37 -1.87 4.35
C LEU A 58 -5.89 -1.80 4.75
N SER A 59 -5.55 -2.05 6.02
CA SER A 59 -4.16 -2.01 6.50
C SER A 59 -3.75 -3.31 7.20
N LEU A 60 -4.38 -3.67 8.33
CA LEU A 60 -3.90 -4.75 9.20
C LEU A 60 -4.01 -6.13 8.54
N ILE A 61 -5.16 -6.48 7.93
CA ILE A 61 -5.32 -7.77 7.26
C ILE A 61 -4.34 -7.91 6.08
N PRO A 62 -4.18 -6.95 5.17
CA PRO A 62 -3.13 -7.03 4.14
C PRO A 62 -1.71 -7.12 4.69
N LEU A 63 -1.40 -6.49 5.83
CA LEU A 63 -0.12 -6.62 6.51
C LEU A 63 0.17 -8.07 6.96
N CYS A 64 -0.86 -8.85 7.27
CA CYS A 64 -0.67 -10.26 7.61
C CYS A 64 0.02 -11.07 6.49
N SER A 65 -0.01 -10.59 5.25
CA SER A 65 0.75 -11.21 4.16
C SER A 65 2.26 -11.22 4.39
N LEU A 66 2.78 -10.34 5.26
CA LEU A 66 4.20 -10.32 5.62
C LEU A 66 4.61 -11.53 6.45
N PHE A 67 3.69 -12.15 7.19
CA PHE A 67 3.97 -13.38 7.94
C PHE A 67 4.29 -14.58 7.03
N PHE A 68 3.91 -14.52 5.75
CA PHE A 68 4.30 -15.52 4.76
C PHE A 68 5.72 -15.31 4.21
N TYR A 69 6.41 -14.26 4.66
CA TYR A 69 7.82 -14.07 4.42
C TYR A 69 8.63 -14.87 5.45
N ILE A 70 8.90 -16.13 5.14
CA ILE A 70 9.83 -16.96 5.92
C ILE A 70 11.21 -16.81 5.27
N PRO A 71 12.19 -16.22 5.97
CA PRO A 71 13.54 -16.10 5.45
C PRO A 71 14.13 -17.50 5.27
N GLY A 72 14.33 -17.92 4.02
CA GLY A 72 14.96 -19.16 3.63
C GLY A 72 16.41 -18.94 3.17
N LYS A 73 17.12 -20.05 2.87
CA LYS A 73 18.46 -20.01 2.28
C LYS A 73 18.47 -19.18 0.97
N VAL A 74 19.60 -18.57 0.65
CA VAL A 74 19.75 -17.64 -0.50
C VAL A 74 19.19 -18.18 -1.82
N GLN A 75 19.26 -19.49 -2.05
CA GLN A 75 18.71 -20.17 -3.24
C GLN A 75 17.18 -20.21 -3.30
N GLU A 76 16.48 -19.95 -2.19
CA GLU A 76 15.01 -19.93 -2.11
C GLU A 76 14.41 -18.52 -2.20
N LYS A 77 15.22 -17.46 -2.17
CA LYS A 77 14.73 -16.06 -2.15
C LYS A 77 13.69 -15.77 -3.23
N ALA A 78 13.93 -16.15 -4.47
CA ALA A 78 13.01 -15.90 -5.57
C ALA A 78 11.64 -16.58 -5.37
N ARG A 79 11.64 -17.81 -4.80
CA ARG A 79 10.42 -18.58 -4.53
C ARG A 79 9.64 -17.97 -3.36
N VAL A 80 10.34 -17.52 -2.32
CA VAL A 80 9.76 -16.86 -1.14
C VAL A 80 9.13 -15.52 -1.56
N ILE A 81 9.83 -14.68 -2.32
CA ILE A 81 9.31 -13.41 -2.85
C ILE A 81 8.06 -13.64 -3.70
N LYS A 82 8.05 -14.67 -4.56
CA LYS A 82 6.88 -15.03 -5.37
C LYS A 82 5.69 -15.43 -4.50
N ARG A 83 5.89 -16.25 -3.47
CA ARG A 83 4.83 -16.67 -2.52
C ARG A 83 4.27 -15.48 -1.75
N GLN A 84 5.13 -14.63 -1.20
CA GLN A 84 4.71 -13.42 -0.51
C GLN A 84 3.89 -12.50 -1.40
N ARG A 85 4.31 -12.31 -2.66
CA ARG A 85 3.59 -11.48 -3.63
C ARG A 85 2.19 -12.05 -3.91
N ILE A 86 2.06 -13.35 -4.11
CA ILE A 86 0.76 -14.02 -4.32
C ILE A 86 -0.11 -13.87 -3.06
N ALA A 87 0.44 -14.14 -1.87
CA ALA A 87 -0.28 -13.97 -0.62
C ALA A 87 -0.78 -12.53 -0.44
N SER A 88 0.06 -11.52 -0.70
CA SER A 88 -0.34 -10.11 -0.62
C SER A 88 -1.51 -9.80 -1.55
N PHE A 89 -1.49 -10.30 -2.80
CA PHE A 89 -2.62 -10.10 -3.72
C PHE A 89 -3.89 -10.79 -3.23
N VAL A 90 -3.79 -12.03 -2.71
CA VAL A 90 -4.96 -12.75 -2.17
C VAL A 90 -5.57 -11.99 -0.99
N PHE A 91 -4.74 -11.54 -0.04
CA PHE A 91 -5.22 -10.74 1.10
C PHE A 91 -5.91 -9.46 0.65
N MET A 92 -5.33 -8.71 -0.30
CA MET A 92 -5.92 -7.48 -0.81
C MET A 92 -7.23 -7.70 -1.57
N ILE A 93 -7.28 -8.73 -2.45
CA ILE A 93 -8.49 -9.07 -3.23
C ILE A 93 -9.66 -9.43 -2.32
N VAL A 94 -9.39 -10.09 -1.21
CA VAL A 94 -10.43 -10.53 -0.27
C VAL A 94 -10.78 -9.39 0.71
N SER A 95 -9.77 -8.76 1.33
CA SER A 95 -10.02 -7.82 2.41
C SER A 95 -10.60 -6.48 1.95
N TYR A 96 -10.21 -5.96 0.80
CA TYR A 96 -10.67 -4.64 0.36
C TYR A 96 -12.17 -4.61 0.00
N PRO A 97 -12.71 -5.56 -0.81
CA PRO A 97 -14.15 -5.59 -1.06
C PRO A 97 -14.98 -5.90 0.19
N ILE A 98 -14.48 -6.80 1.06
CA ILE A 98 -15.17 -7.08 2.34
C ILE A 98 -15.13 -5.84 3.22
N GLY A 99 -13.99 -5.14 3.28
CA GLY A 99 -13.86 -3.90 4.02
C GLY A 99 -14.84 -2.83 3.53
N PHE A 100 -14.96 -2.66 2.21
CA PHE A 100 -15.97 -1.77 1.63
C PHE A 100 -17.38 -2.15 2.06
N LEU A 101 -17.74 -3.44 1.95
CA LEU A 101 -19.07 -3.91 2.34
C LEU A 101 -19.35 -3.66 3.82
N VAL A 102 -18.39 -3.91 4.71
CA VAL A 102 -18.55 -3.66 6.15
C VAL A 102 -18.70 -2.17 6.45
N LEU A 103 -17.88 -1.31 5.81
CA LEU A 103 -17.96 0.14 5.96
C LEU A 103 -19.34 0.66 5.54
N TRP A 104 -19.82 0.21 4.39
CA TRP A 104 -21.14 0.57 3.87
C TRP A 104 -22.29 0.10 4.77
N LEU A 105 -22.25 -1.16 5.24
CA LEU A 105 -23.29 -1.72 6.13
C LEU A 105 -23.30 -1.10 7.54
N THR A 106 -22.22 -0.46 7.95
CA THR A 106 -22.09 0.20 9.25
C THR A 106 -22.26 1.69 9.20
N ASP A 107 -22.72 2.24 8.05
CA ASP A 107 -22.87 3.67 7.81
C ASP A 107 -21.61 4.45 8.22
N ALA A 108 -20.43 3.94 7.80
CA ALA A 108 -19.16 4.58 8.06
C ALA A 108 -19.04 5.89 7.27
N PRO A 109 -18.23 6.86 7.72
CA PRO A 109 -17.97 8.08 6.94
C PRO A 109 -17.52 7.78 5.51
N ASP A 110 -18.15 8.43 4.52
CA ASP A 110 -17.96 8.23 3.07
C ASP A 110 -16.49 8.21 2.63
N ILE A 111 -15.63 8.95 3.34
CA ILE A 111 -14.20 8.98 3.02
C ILE A 111 -13.53 7.61 3.16
N TYR A 112 -13.94 6.80 4.13
CA TYR A 112 -13.39 5.44 4.32
C TYR A 112 -13.92 4.50 3.25
N GLU A 113 -15.18 4.65 2.84
CA GLU A 113 -15.76 3.90 1.73
C GLU A 113 -15.05 4.25 0.41
N ALA A 114 -14.84 5.54 0.14
CA ALA A 114 -14.12 6.00 -1.04
C ALA A 114 -12.68 5.43 -1.10
N ILE A 115 -11.98 5.38 0.04
CA ILE A 115 -10.66 4.75 0.13
C ILE A 115 -10.77 3.25 -0.19
N ALA A 116 -11.74 2.54 0.39
CA ALA A 116 -11.92 1.10 0.17
C ALA A 116 -12.24 0.77 -1.30
N VAL A 117 -13.11 1.53 -1.93
CA VAL A 117 -13.43 1.42 -3.38
C VAL A 117 -12.17 1.67 -4.21
N THR A 118 -11.42 2.74 -3.92
CA THR A 118 -10.19 3.07 -4.64
C THR A 118 -9.18 1.93 -4.58
N TYR A 119 -8.90 1.38 -3.40
CA TYR A 119 -7.97 0.26 -3.25
C TYR A 119 -8.48 -1.01 -3.91
N THR A 120 -9.79 -1.27 -3.87
CA THR A 120 -10.41 -2.40 -4.59
C THR A 120 -10.20 -2.27 -6.10
N LEU A 121 -10.50 -1.11 -6.69
CA LEU A 121 -10.35 -0.86 -8.12
C LEU A 121 -8.88 -0.92 -8.56
N VAL A 122 -7.96 -0.33 -7.79
CA VAL A 122 -6.52 -0.42 -8.06
C VAL A 122 -6.04 -1.87 -8.03
N THR A 123 -6.50 -2.66 -7.06
CA THR A 123 -6.13 -4.08 -6.96
C THR A 123 -6.65 -4.88 -8.15
N LEU A 124 -7.91 -4.67 -8.55
CA LEU A 124 -8.48 -5.30 -9.75
C LEU A 124 -7.72 -4.89 -11.02
N GLY A 125 -7.41 -3.62 -11.18
CA GLY A 125 -6.59 -3.12 -12.28
C GLY A 125 -5.22 -3.78 -12.35
N LEU A 126 -4.55 -3.91 -11.20
CA LEU A 126 -3.25 -4.61 -11.11
C LEU A 126 -3.36 -6.08 -11.48
N ILE A 127 -4.45 -6.75 -11.13
CA ILE A 127 -4.69 -8.15 -11.53
C ILE A 127 -4.82 -8.23 -13.03
N ILE A 128 -5.67 -7.40 -13.63
CA ILE A 128 -5.87 -7.35 -15.08
C ILE A 128 -4.52 -7.14 -15.78
N VAL A 129 -3.75 -6.12 -15.38
CA VAL A 129 -2.48 -5.78 -16.02
C VAL A 129 -1.43 -6.88 -15.83
N ASN A 130 -1.30 -7.43 -14.62
CA ASN A 130 -0.25 -8.41 -14.33
C ASN A 130 -0.56 -9.84 -14.84
N PHE A 131 -1.85 -10.25 -14.78
CA PHE A 131 -2.22 -11.64 -15.09
C PHE A 131 -2.85 -11.77 -16.47
N LEU A 132 -3.74 -10.85 -16.86
CA LEU A 132 -4.43 -10.91 -18.15
C LEU A 132 -3.55 -10.35 -19.28
N LEU A 133 -3.02 -9.14 -19.08
CA LEU A 133 -2.15 -8.49 -20.08
C LEU A 133 -0.68 -8.95 -19.97
N ARG A 134 -0.34 -9.76 -18.98
CA ARG A 134 1.02 -10.29 -18.71
C ARG A 134 2.10 -9.20 -18.60
N TYR A 135 1.71 -7.98 -18.22
CA TYR A 135 2.62 -6.85 -18.02
C TYR A 135 2.99 -6.75 -16.54
N LYS A 136 4.28 -6.57 -16.24
CA LYS A 136 4.77 -6.50 -14.84
C LYS A 136 4.55 -5.09 -14.27
N ALA A 137 3.33 -4.76 -13.88
CA ALA A 137 3.06 -3.52 -13.15
C ALA A 137 3.47 -3.63 -11.67
N SER A 138 3.99 -2.52 -11.13
CA SER A 138 4.41 -2.44 -9.73
C SER A 138 3.22 -2.12 -8.82
N GLY A 139 2.84 -3.08 -7.96
CA GLY A 139 1.81 -2.86 -6.94
C GLY A 139 2.16 -1.76 -5.94
N HIS A 140 3.45 -1.59 -5.63
CA HIS A 140 3.89 -0.51 -4.73
C HIS A 140 3.69 0.87 -5.37
N ALA A 141 4.08 1.06 -6.63
CA ALA A 141 3.88 2.33 -7.31
C ALA A 141 2.39 2.68 -7.46
N ALA A 142 1.55 1.69 -7.83
CA ALA A 142 0.11 1.87 -7.92
C ALA A 142 -0.53 2.18 -6.55
N GLY A 143 -0.07 1.48 -5.50
CA GLY A 143 -0.57 1.69 -4.13
C GLY A 143 -0.19 3.03 -3.52
N VAL A 144 0.88 3.68 -4.01
CA VAL A 144 1.25 5.05 -3.65
C VAL A 144 0.49 6.07 -4.51
N ALA A 145 0.34 5.80 -5.80
CA ALA A 145 -0.32 6.72 -6.73
C ALA A 145 -1.79 6.97 -6.38
N GLY A 146 -2.51 5.96 -5.90
CA GLY A 146 -3.91 6.08 -5.48
C GLY A 146 -4.10 7.11 -4.35
N PRO A 147 -3.49 6.92 -3.18
CA PRO A 147 -3.54 7.89 -2.08
C PRO A 147 -3.06 9.30 -2.47
N VAL A 148 -1.98 9.39 -3.22
CA VAL A 148 -1.45 10.68 -3.69
C VAL A 148 -2.47 11.38 -4.60
N GLY A 149 -3.08 10.64 -5.54
CA GLY A 149 -4.13 11.18 -6.40
C GLY A 149 -5.35 11.66 -5.61
N ALA A 150 -5.80 10.87 -4.62
CA ALA A 150 -6.90 11.25 -3.73
C ALA A 150 -6.58 12.52 -2.93
N LEU A 151 -5.38 12.63 -2.38
CA LEU A 151 -4.95 13.83 -1.64
C LEU A 151 -4.85 15.06 -2.56
N ILE A 152 -4.38 14.92 -3.79
CA ILE A 152 -4.36 16.03 -4.77
C ILE A 152 -5.78 16.44 -5.12
N TYR A 153 -6.70 15.48 -5.32
CA TYR A 153 -8.10 15.78 -5.60
C TYR A 153 -8.76 16.58 -4.46
N LEU A 154 -8.47 16.21 -3.21
CA LEU A 154 -9.09 16.84 -2.03
C LEU A 154 -8.43 18.17 -1.63
N PHE A 155 -7.11 18.27 -1.75
CA PHE A 155 -6.34 19.43 -1.28
C PHE A 155 -5.77 20.30 -2.39
N GLY A 156 -5.98 19.91 -3.65
CA GLY A 156 -5.51 20.67 -4.81
C GLY A 156 -3.98 20.70 -4.92
N LEU A 157 -3.47 21.80 -5.47
CA LEU A 157 -2.04 21.94 -5.79
C LEU A 157 -1.09 21.83 -4.60
N ILE A 158 -1.55 22.07 -3.38
CA ILE A 158 -0.72 21.96 -2.16
C ILE A 158 -0.26 20.51 -1.92
N ALA A 159 -0.99 19.52 -2.42
CA ALA A 159 -0.63 18.12 -2.31
C ALA A 159 0.24 17.59 -3.47
N THR A 160 0.50 18.41 -4.51
CA THR A 160 1.30 17.98 -5.68
C THR A 160 2.74 17.56 -5.36
N PRO A 161 3.44 18.10 -4.31
CA PRO A 161 4.76 17.59 -3.95
C PRO A 161 4.77 16.10 -3.58
N LEU A 162 3.62 15.53 -3.17
CA LEU A 162 3.49 14.10 -2.89
C LEU A 162 3.67 13.21 -4.12
N LEU A 163 3.54 13.76 -5.33
CA LEU A 163 3.88 13.03 -6.58
C LEU A 163 5.31 12.51 -6.59
N ALA A 164 6.23 13.16 -5.87
CA ALA A 164 7.61 12.69 -5.71
C ALA A 164 7.72 11.32 -5.02
N LEU A 165 6.71 10.90 -4.26
CA LEU A 165 6.67 9.57 -3.64
C LEU A 165 6.59 8.44 -4.68
N ILE A 166 6.01 8.67 -5.85
CA ILE A 166 5.86 7.65 -6.90
C ILE A 166 7.23 7.24 -7.48
N PRO A 167 8.05 8.17 -8.02
CA PRO A 167 9.39 7.82 -8.47
C PRO A 167 10.30 7.34 -7.33
N LEU A 168 10.16 7.89 -6.12
CA LEU A 168 10.90 7.45 -4.95
C LEU A 168 10.60 5.97 -4.62
N THR A 169 9.32 5.57 -4.64
CA THR A 169 8.91 4.18 -4.43
C THR A 169 9.47 3.26 -5.51
N THR A 170 9.45 3.71 -6.76
CA THR A 170 10.01 2.94 -7.88
C THR A 170 11.52 2.77 -7.72
N TRP A 171 12.24 3.84 -7.37
CA TRP A 171 13.68 3.79 -7.10
C TRP A 171 14.01 2.86 -5.93
N ALA A 172 13.27 2.95 -4.83
CA ALA A 172 13.44 2.09 -3.66
C ALA A 172 13.31 0.61 -4.03
N ARG A 173 12.33 0.26 -4.89
CA ARG A 173 12.11 -1.12 -5.36
C ARG A 173 13.19 -1.64 -6.31
N VAL A 174 13.81 -0.77 -7.08
CA VAL A 174 14.93 -1.13 -8.00
C VAL A 174 16.24 -1.26 -7.22
N SER A 175 16.38 -0.52 -6.11
CA SER A 175 17.61 -0.47 -5.30
C SER A 175 17.66 -1.53 -4.20
N ALA A 176 16.51 -2.13 -3.80
CA ALA A 176 16.38 -3.21 -2.82
C ALA A 176 16.61 -4.59 -3.45
#